data_845330f36817848e2989d96d87866ba8
#
_entry.id   845330f36817848e2989d96d87866ba8
#
_cell.length_a   1.000
_cell.length_b   1.000
_cell.length_c   1.000
_cell.angle_alpha   90.00
_cell.angle_beta   90.00
_cell.angle_gamma   90.00
#
_symmetry.space_group_name_H-M   'P 1'
#
loop_
_entity.id
_entity.type
_entity.pdbx_description
1 polymer ?
#
loop_
_entity_poly.entity_id
_entity_poly.type
_entity_poly.pdbx_seq_one_letter_code
_entity_poly.pdbx_strand_id
1 'polypeptide(L)'
;MRGILDGRKIAAPLAILAFWCGMGAAAHAYPAGYDWRYQTLSVLLYADENPHGFLWAWAGLWLCGVAGFAWTAEAGRCPGGASTNSAASGLRWLQWGFLFMCCAVLPDRLLPWSKGHELFAILAFLGIAIGVMRQMWLLAEARAANPPSGTFTVRKVFRPILPVLPLIPLLIAGATQMYLAFRRPDLPWVTPLWRTRGISPFLSFGLWEWVSCALFSVCLLTLWIDSLASADRC
;
A
#
# COMPACT_ATOMS: atom_id res chain seq x y z
N MET A 1 20.05 3.19 -31.03
CA MET A 1 18.76 2.58 -30.67
C MET A 1 18.72 2.33 -29.16
N ARG A 2 18.45 3.34 -28.33
CA ARG A 2 18.20 3.24 -26.88
C ARG A 2 16.84 3.85 -26.57
N GLY A 3 15.80 3.22 -27.09
CA GLY A 3 14.40 3.63 -26.89
C GLY A 3 13.55 2.50 -26.33
N ILE A 4 14.16 1.57 -25.59
CA ILE A 4 13.42 0.61 -24.78
C ILE A 4 12.93 1.41 -23.58
N LEU A 5 11.63 1.52 -23.46
CA LEU A 5 10.90 2.14 -22.36
C LEU A 5 11.65 1.85 -21.06
N ASP A 6 12.23 2.90 -20.47
CA ASP A 6 12.94 2.80 -19.20
C ASP A 6 11.94 2.26 -18.16
N GLY A 7 12.09 0.99 -17.79
CA GLY A 7 11.15 0.27 -16.91
C GLY A 7 10.86 1.03 -15.62
N ARG A 8 11.83 1.86 -15.17
CA ARG A 8 11.69 2.74 -14.00
C ARG A 8 10.58 3.78 -14.17
N LYS A 9 10.38 4.28 -15.42
CA LYS A 9 9.39 5.33 -15.69
C LYS A 9 7.97 4.81 -15.65
N ILE A 10 7.77 3.51 -15.83
CA ILE A 10 6.44 2.91 -16.00
C ILE A 10 6.05 2.02 -14.84
N ALA A 11 6.99 1.31 -14.21
CA ALA A 11 6.66 0.24 -13.29
C ALA A 11 5.90 0.71 -12.03
N ALA A 12 6.27 1.84 -11.41
CA ALA A 12 5.54 2.33 -10.25
C ALA A 12 4.13 2.86 -10.58
N PRO A 13 3.91 3.71 -11.62
CA PRO A 13 2.56 4.05 -12.06
C PRO A 13 1.74 2.83 -12.45
N LEU A 14 2.33 1.85 -13.13
CA LEU A 14 1.65 0.61 -13.49
C LEU A 14 1.21 -0.18 -12.25
N ALA A 15 2.04 -0.27 -11.22
CA ALA A 15 1.68 -0.93 -9.97
C ALA A 15 0.45 -0.27 -9.33
N ILE A 16 0.43 1.06 -9.25
CA ILE A 16 -0.69 1.80 -8.67
C ILE A 16 -1.95 1.66 -9.52
N LEU A 17 -1.84 1.81 -10.84
CA LEU A 17 -2.97 1.63 -11.76
C LEU A 17 -3.52 0.22 -11.69
N ALA A 18 -2.68 -0.81 -11.69
CA ALA A 18 -3.10 -2.20 -11.59
C ALA A 18 -3.89 -2.45 -10.29
N PHE A 19 -3.41 -1.92 -9.15
CA PHE A 19 -4.13 -2.00 -7.90
C PHE A 19 -5.52 -1.36 -8.00
N TRP A 20 -5.59 -0.08 -8.37
CA TRP A 20 -6.86 0.66 -8.36
C TRP A 20 -7.85 0.15 -9.42
N CYS A 21 -7.39 -0.21 -10.62
CA CYS A 21 -8.24 -0.78 -11.66
C CYS A 21 -8.75 -2.17 -11.27
N GLY A 22 -7.89 -3.02 -10.73
CA GLY A 22 -8.28 -4.37 -10.29
C GLY A 22 -9.29 -4.33 -9.15
N MET A 23 -9.00 -3.53 -8.09
CA MET A 23 -9.92 -3.38 -6.96
C MET A 23 -11.22 -2.68 -7.36
N GLY A 24 -11.16 -1.66 -8.22
CA GLY A 24 -12.34 -0.95 -8.72
C GLY A 24 -13.25 -1.86 -9.56
N ALA A 25 -12.68 -2.67 -10.45
CA ALA A 25 -13.43 -3.65 -11.23
C ALA A 25 -14.05 -4.73 -10.33
N ALA A 26 -13.31 -5.24 -9.35
CA ALA A 26 -13.81 -6.21 -8.38
C ALA A 26 -14.96 -5.64 -7.53
N ALA A 27 -14.83 -4.40 -7.06
CA ALA A 27 -15.88 -3.72 -6.31
C ALA A 27 -17.13 -3.47 -7.14
N HIS A 28 -16.95 -3.11 -8.42
CA HIS A 28 -18.08 -2.94 -9.34
C HIS A 28 -18.84 -4.26 -9.62
N ALA A 29 -18.11 -5.37 -9.69
CA ALA A 29 -18.68 -6.69 -9.93
C ALA A 29 -19.24 -7.38 -8.66
N TYR A 30 -19.17 -6.74 -7.51
CA TYR A 30 -19.62 -7.31 -6.24
C TYR A 30 -21.14 -7.48 -6.21
N PRO A 31 -21.69 -8.68 -5.93
CA PRO A 31 -23.09 -9.02 -6.19
C PRO A 31 -24.12 -8.16 -5.46
N ALA A 32 -23.83 -7.77 -4.21
CA ALA A 32 -24.74 -7.00 -3.38
C ALA A 32 -24.45 -5.48 -3.37
N GLY A 33 -23.51 -5.04 -4.25
CA GLY A 33 -22.91 -3.70 -4.16
C GLY A 33 -21.88 -3.59 -3.05
N TYR A 34 -20.69 -3.10 -3.40
CA TYR A 34 -19.58 -2.96 -2.46
C TYR A 34 -19.65 -1.64 -1.71
N ASP A 35 -19.74 -1.72 -0.39
CA ASP A 35 -19.66 -0.51 0.47
C ASP A 35 -18.27 -0.38 1.08
N TRP A 36 -17.38 0.34 0.39
CA TRP A 36 -16.00 0.57 0.79
C TRP A 36 -15.82 1.18 2.18
N ARG A 37 -16.88 1.77 2.74
CA ARG A 37 -16.83 2.36 4.09
C ARG A 37 -16.90 1.30 5.18
N TYR A 38 -17.40 0.11 4.87
CA TYR A 38 -17.61 -0.95 5.84
C TYR A 38 -16.96 -2.27 5.48
N GLN A 39 -16.79 -2.53 4.18
CA GLN A 39 -16.21 -3.77 3.70
C GLN A 39 -14.71 -3.62 3.46
N THR A 40 -13.96 -4.64 3.88
CA THR A 40 -12.50 -4.69 3.71
C THR A 40 -12.11 -5.04 2.27
N LEU A 41 -10.89 -4.71 1.89
CA LEU A 41 -10.34 -5.11 0.60
C LEU A 41 -10.31 -6.63 0.42
N SER A 42 -10.07 -7.38 1.50
CA SER A 42 -10.00 -8.84 1.47
C SER A 42 -11.29 -9.50 0.98
N VAL A 43 -12.45 -8.91 1.25
CA VAL A 43 -13.75 -9.42 0.76
C VAL A 43 -13.80 -9.49 -0.76
N LEU A 44 -13.11 -8.58 -1.46
CA LEU A 44 -13.04 -8.58 -2.93
C LEU A 44 -12.23 -9.76 -3.50
N LEU A 45 -11.40 -10.37 -2.67
CA LEU A 45 -10.50 -11.47 -3.06
C LEU A 45 -11.12 -12.86 -2.88
N TYR A 46 -12.20 -12.97 -2.10
CA TYR A 46 -12.85 -14.26 -1.85
C TYR A 46 -13.84 -14.60 -2.96
N ALA A 47 -13.66 -15.76 -3.60
CA ALA A 47 -14.52 -16.23 -4.68
C ALA A 47 -15.97 -16.47 -4.20
N ASP A 48 -16.15 -16.88 -2.95
CA ASP A 48 -17.47 -17.12 -2.37
C ASP A 48 -18.25 -15.83 -2.13
N GLU A 49 -17.54 -14.74 -1.79
CA GLU A 49 -18.14 -13.42 -1.54
C GLU A 49 -18.27 -12.59 -2.82
N ASN A 50 -17.33 -12.74 -3.76
CA ASN A 50 -17.25 -11.98 -5.00
C ASN A 50 -17.00 -12.87 -6.23
N PRO A 51 -17.92 -13.79 -6.58
CA PRO A 51 -17.69 -14.80 -7.62
C PRO A 51 -17.40 -14.22 -9.01
N HIS A 52 -17.87 -13.01 -9.29
CA HIS A 52 -17.67 -12.35 -10.58
C HIS A 52 -16.49 -11.38 -10.60
N GLY A 53 -16.03 -10.93 -9.44
CA GLY A 53 -15.03 -9.86 -9.31
C GLY A 53 -13.68 -10.30 -8.75
N PHE A 54 -13.59 -11.44 -8.06
CA PHE A 54 -12.35 -11.83 -7.35
C PHE A 54 -11.13 -11.95 -8.27
N LEU A 55 -11.32 -12.41 -9.53
CA LEU A 55 -10.21 -12.51 -10.48
C LEU A 55 -9.63 -11.15 -10.86
N TRP A 56 -10.45 -10.09 -10.91
CA TRP A 56 -9.97 -8.73 -11.13
C TRP A 56 -9.13 -8.23 -9.98
N ALA A 57 -9.58 -8.48 -8.73
CA ALA A 57 -8.81 -8.13 -7.54
C ALA A 57 -7.47 -8.90 -7.49
N TRP A 58 -7.47 -10.20 -7.78
CA TRP A 58 -6.27 -11.02 -7.85
C TRP A 58 -5.30 -10.51 -8.91
N ALA A 59 -5.78 -10.31 -10.15
CA ALA A 59 -4.95 -9.80 -11.23
C ALA A 59 -4.36 -8.42 -10.89
N GLY A 60 -5.17 -7.53 -10.33
CA GLY A 60 -4.75 -6.19 -9.91
C GLY A 60 -3.66 -6.23 -8.84
N LEU A 61 -3.83 -7.02 -7.79
CA LEU A 61 -2.84 -7.18 -6.73
C LEU A 61 -1.56 -7.86 -7.22
N TRP A 62 -1.69 -8.90 -8.03
CA TRP A 62 -0.53 -9.61 -8.57
C TRP A 62 0.29 -8.71 -9.49
N LEU A 63 -0.35 -8.00 -10.41
CA LEU A 63 0.31 -7.03 -11.29
C LEU A 63 0.93 -5.88 -10.50
N CYS A 64 0.24 -5.37 -9.46
CA CYS A 64 0.78 -4.38 -8.55
C CYS A 64 2.04 -4.89 -7.87
N GLY A 65 2.01 -6.10 -7.32
CA GLY A 65 3.15 -6.73 -6.65
C GLY A 65 4.35 -6.90 -7.58
N VAL A 66 4.14 -7.46 -8.77
CA VAL A 66 5.21 -7.68 -9.77
C VAL A 66 5.81 -6.36 -10.24
N ALA A 67 4.98 -5.37 -10.61
CA ALA A 67 5.44 -4.08 -11.10
C ALA A 67 6.16 -3.28 -9.99
N GLY A 68 5.62 -3.29 -8.77
CA GLY A 68 6.24 -2.65 -7.61
C GLY A 68 7.58 -3.29 -7.23
N PHE A 69 7.67 -4.62 -7.28
CA PHE A 69 8.92 -5.34 -7.06
C PHE A 69 9.96 -4.98 -8.14
N ALA A 70 9.57 -4.98 -9.41
CA ALA A 70 10.47 -4.61 -10.51
C ALA A 70 10.99 -3.19 -10.36
N TRP A 71 10.10 -2.23 -10.06
CA TRP A 71 10.49 -0.84 -9.82
C TRP A 71 11.53 -0.71 -8.70
N THR A 72 11.27 -1.33 -7.55
CA THR A 72 12.18 -1.24 -6.39
C THR A 72 13.51 -1.93 -6.63
N ALA A 73 13.52 -3.04 -7.39
CA ALA A 73 14.75 -3.73 -7.78
C ALA A 73 15.62 -2.87 -8.70
N GLU A 74 15.02 -2.16 -9.65
CA GLU A 74 15.74 -1.25 -10.53
C GLU A 74 16.23 0.02 -9.81
N ALA A 75 15.41 0.58 -8.91
CA ALA A 75 15.81 1.73 -8.11
C ALA A 75 17.05 1.44 -7.25
N GLY A 76 17.20 0.21 -6.75
CA GLY A 76 18.36 -0.23 -5.99
C GLY A 76 19.66 -0.41 -6.79
N ARG A 77 19.59 -0.44 -8.12
CA ARG A 77 20.76 -0.65 -9.00
C ARG A 77 21.49 0.64 -9.40
N CYS A 78 20.95 1.82 -9.09
CA CYS A 78 21.62 3.09 -9.42
C CYS A 78 22.83 3.34 -8.51
N PRO A 79 24.06 3.47 -9.07
CA PRO A 79 25.29 3.65 -8.29
C PRO A 79 25.35 4.97 -7.49
N GLY A 80 24.54 5.98 -7.87
CA GLY A 80 24.58 7.31 -7.28
C GLY A 80 23.49 7.60 -6.22
N GLY A 81 22.48 6.75 -6.13
CA GLY A 81 21.29 7.06 -5.31
C GLY A 81 21.23 6.43 -3.93
N ALA A 82 21.98 5.39 -3.66
CA ALA A 82 21.83 4.59 -2.44
C ALA A 82 23.17 4.11 -1.85
N SER A 83 24.15 5.00 -1.75
CA SER A 83 25.44 4.64 -1.12
C SER A 83 25.35 4.40 0.39
N THR A 84 24.18 4.60 1.00
CA THR A 84 23.95 4.33 2.42
C THR A 84 23.21 3.00 2.58
N ASN A 85 23.69 2.15 3.49
CA ASN A 85 22.99 0.92 3.91
C ASN A 85 21.52 1.15 4.29
N SER A 86 21.19 2.38 4.67
CA SER A 86 19.87 2.83 5.05
C SER A 86 18.88 2.86 3.87
N ALA A 87 19.28 3.43 2.72
CA ALA A 87 18.44 3.51 1.52
C ALA A 87 18.17 2.12 0.93
N ALA A 88 19.22 1.29 0.83
CA ALA A 88 19.09 -0.09 0.37
C ALA A 88 18.14 -0.91 1.25
N SER A 89 18.15 -0.68 2.57
CA SER A 89 17.26 -1.36 3.50
C SER A 89 15.78 -0.97 3.29
N GLY A 90 15.46 0.30 3.06
CA GLY A 90 14.08 0.73 2.79
C GLY A 90 13.52 0.12 1.50
N LEU A 91 14.33 0.06 0.43
CA LEU A 91 13.95 -0.60 -0.82
C LEU A 91 13.71 -2.11 -0.64
N ARG A 92 14.52 -2.79 0.18
CA ARG A 92 14.31 -4.22 0.50
C ARG A 92 12.98 -4.46 1.21
N TRP A 93 12.58 -3.61 2.14
CA TRP A 93 11.28 -3.71 2.79
C TRP A 93 10.13 -3.55 1.79
N LEU A 94 10.24 -2.60 0.86
CA LEU A 94 9.26 -2.46 -0.23
C LEU A 94 9.22 -3.71 -1.11
N GLN A 95 10.38 -4.28 -1.47
CA GLN A 95 10.44 -5.52 -2.26
C GLN A 95 9.73 -6.68 -1.56
N TRP A 96 10.01 -6.89 -0.27
CA TRP A 96 9.32 -7.90 0.51
C TRP A 96 7.81 -7.63 0.60
N GLY A 97 7.41 -6.38 0.80
CA GLY A 97 5.99 -6.01 0.81
C GLY A 97 5.28 -6.36 -0.50
N PHE A 98 5.88 -6.02 -1.65
CA PHE A 98 5.32 -6.37 -2.97
C PHE A 98 5.35 -7.87 -3.24
N LEU A 99 6.38 -8.59 -2.80
CA LEU A 99 6.44 -10.04 -2.90
C LEU A 99 5.32 -10.69 -2.08
N PHE A 100 5.13 -10.28 -0.84
CA PHE A 100 4.05 -10.79 0.01
C PHE A 100 2.66 -10.43 -0.54
N MET A 101 2.51 -9.30 -1.22
CA MET A 101 1.28 -8.96 -1.93
C MET A 101 0.97 -9.98 -3.04
N CYS A 102 1.98 -10.42 -3.80
CA CYS A 102 1.81 -11.51 -4.76
C CYS A 102 1.43 -12.83 -4.07
N CYS A 103 2.00 -13.12 -2.91
CA CYS A 103 1.68 -14.33 -2.14
C CYS A 103 0.26 -14.28 -1.54
N ALA A 104 -0.23 -13.09 -1.17
CA ALA A 104 -1.55 -12.91 -0.58
C ALA A 104 -2.71 -13.28 -1.53
N VAL A 105 -2.47 -13.32 -2.85
CA VAL A 105 -3.47 -13.74 -3.83
C VAL A 105 -3.39 -15.23 -4.18
N LEU A 106 -2.47 -15.97 -3.56
CA LEU A 106 -2.43 -17.43 -3.77
C LEU A 106 -3.68 -18.07 -3.17
N PRO A 107 -4.31 -19.01 -3.88
CA PRO A 107 -5.47 -19.72 -3.36
C PRO A 107 -5.14 -20.41 -2.03
N ASP A 108 -6.08 -20.36 -1.07
CA ASP A 108 -5.92 -21.03 0.23
C ASP A 108 -5.62 -22.53 0.09
N ARG A 109 -6.05 -23.14 -1.03
CA ARG A 109 -5.74 -24.54 -1.35
C ARG A 109 -4.26 -24.80 -1.61
N LEU A 110 -3.48 -23.77 -1.96
CA LEU A 110 -2.03 -23.87 -2.17
C LEU A 110 -1.25 -23.53 -0.89
N LEU A 111 -1.93 -22.98 0.11
CA LEU A 111 -1.34 -22.65 1.40
C LEU A 111 -1.75 -23.71 2.43
N PRO A 112 -0.80 -24.22 3.22
CA PRO A 112 -1.10 -25.26 4.24
C PRO A 112 -1.92 -24.73 5.42
N TRP A 113 -2.24 -23.41 5.44
CA TRP A 113 -2.91 -22.73 6.54
C TRP A 113 -4.17 -22.02 6.05
N SER A 114 -5.28 -22.25 6.75
CA SER A 114 -6.57 -21.59 6.46
C SER A 114 -6.55 -20.06 6.57
N LYS A 115 -5.48 -19.45 7.12
CA LYS A 115 -5.28 -18.01 7.27
C LYS A 115 -4.03 -17.49 6.55
N GLY A 116 -3.52 -18.24 5.59
CA GLY A 116 -2.32 -17.88 4.86
C GLY A 116 -2.46 -16.54 4.12
N HIS A 117 -3.61 -16.30 3.51
CA HIS A 117 -3.95 -15.05 2.87
C HIS A 117 -3.83 -13.84 3.84
N GLU A 118 -4.44 -13.94 5.02
CA GLU A 118 -4.40 -12.86 6.02
C GLU A 118 -2.97 -12.56 6.48
N LEU A 119 -2.17 -13.60 6.72
CA LEU A 119 -0.77 -13.44 7.11
C LEU A 119 0.03 -12.70 6.02
N PHE A 120 -0.07 -13.13 4.76
CA PHE A 120 0.63 -12.48 3.66
C PHE A 120 0.14 -11.06 3.41
N ALA A 121 -1.15 -10.78 3.56
CA ALA A 121 -1.68 -9.42 3.49
C ALA A 121 -1.08 -8.52 4.59
N ILE A 122 -1.03 -8.99 5.85
CA ILE A 122 -0.39 -8.25 6.95
C ILE A 122 1.09 -8.00 6.66
N LEU A 123 1.83 -9.01 6.21
CA LEU A 123 3.25 -8.87 5.88
C LEU A 123 3.47 -7.92 4.69
N ALA A 124 2.57 -7.93 3.70
CA ALA A 124 2.60 -6.98 2.58
C ALA A 124 2.41 -5.54 3.08
N PHE A 125 1.38 -5.29 3.88
CA PHE A 125 1.13 -3.97 4.47
C PHE A 125 2.31 -3.49 5.32
N LEU A 126 2.85 -4.33 6.20
CA LEU A 126 3.99 -4.00 7.04
C LEU A 126 5.25 -3.71 6.21
N GLY A 127 5.54 -4.54 5.22
CA GLY A 127 6.69 -4.35 4.34
C GLY A 127 6.61 -3.04 3.57
N ILE A 128 5.44 -2.72 2.98
CA ILE A 128 5.22 -1.48 2.27
C ILE A 128 5.29 -0.29 3.25
N ALA A 129 4.64 -0.37 4.41
CA ALA A 129 4.62 0.70 5.40
C ALA A 129 6.04 1.05 5.88
N ILE A 130 6.82 0.05 6.32
CA ILE A 130 8.20 0.24 6.78
C ILE A 130 9.07 0.77 5.65
N GLY A 131 8.94 0.22 4.44
CA GLY A 131 9.71 0.63 3.29
C GLY A 131 9.41 2.06 2.87
N VAL A 132 8.14 2.44 2.74
CA VAL A 132 7.69 3.80 2.44
C VAL A 132 8.17 4.77 3.51
N MET A 133 7.93 4.48 4.79
CA MET A 133 8.34 5.33 5.91
C MET A 133 9.85 5.62 5.85
N ARG A 134 10.65 4.59 5.64
CA ARG A 134 12.11 4.72 5.59
C ARG A 134 12.58 5.53 4.38
N GLN A 135 12.01 5.29 3.20
CA GLN A 135 12.34 6.05 1.99
C GLN A 135 11.89 7.51 2.08
N MET A 136 10.69 7.76 2.59
CA MET A 136 10.19 9.13 2.81
C MET A 136 11.03 9.89 3.85
N TRP A 137 11.51 9.20 4.89
CA TRP A 137 12.44 9.79 5.86
C TRP A 137 13.74 10.24 5.18
N LEU A 138 14.38 9.36 4.41
CA LEU A 138 15.60 9.67 3.68
C LEU A 138 15.41 10.80 2.67
N LEU A 139 14.28 10.81 1.97
CA LEU A 139 13.92 11.88 1.06
C LEU A 139 13.77 13.22 1.81
N ALA A 140 13.15 13.22 2.98
CA ALA A 140 13.02 14.40 3.82
C ALA A 140 14.38 14.92 4.31
N GLU A 141 15.31 14.03 4.67
CA GLU A 141 16.68 14.38 5.06
C GLU A 141 17.47 14.98 3.89
N ALA A 142 17.45 14.33 2.72
CA ALA A 142 18.15 14.81 1.53
C ALA A 142 17.66 16.20 1.09
N ARG A 143 16.35 16.45 1.12
CA ARG A 143 15.76 17.75 0.80
C ARG A 143 16.09 18.82 1.85
N ALA A 144 16.37 18.42 3.07
CA ALA A 144 16.77 19.37 4.12
C ALA A 144 18.23 19.77 4.01
N ALA A 145 19.09 18.87 3.56
CA ALA A 145 20.49 19.16 3.31
C ALA A 145 20.67 20.15 2.13
N ASN A 146 19.75 20.13 1.14
CA ASN A 146 19.79 20.98 -0.05
C ASN A 146 18.45 21.73 -0.22
N PRO A 147 18.17 22.77 0.59
CA PRO A 147 16.91 23.50 0.49
C PRO A 147 16.89 24.33 -0.79
N PRO A 148 15.82 24.26 -1.61
CA PRO A 148 15.66 25.18 -2.73
C PRO A 148 15.50 26.61 -2.18
N SER A 149 16.20 27.54 -2.84
CA SER A 149 16.15 28.98 -2.52
C SER A 149 14.71 29.49 -2.58
N GLY A 150 14.21 30.08 -1.51
CA GLY A 150 12.96 30.86 -1.47
C GLY A 150 11.73 30.23 -0.82
N THR A 151 11.77 28.98 -0.33
CA THR A 151 10.59 28.37 0.31
C THR A 151 10.76 28.18 1.82
N PHE A 152 10.35 29.21 2.59
CA PHE A 152 10.47 29.21 4.04
C PHE A 152 9.15 28.80 4.74
N THR A 153 9.23 28.01 5.79
CA THR A 153 8.28 27.80 6.91
C THR A 153 7.38 26.56 6.88
N VAL A 154 6.54 26.31 5.89
CA VAL A 154 5.62 25.14 5.87
C VAL A 154 6.39 23.82 5.85
N ARG A 155 7.55 23.81 5.22
CA ARG A 155 8.42 22.63 5.06
C ARG A 155 9.00 22.06 6.37
N LYS A 156 9.29 22.91 7.36
CA LYS A 156 9.89 22.45 8.63
C LYS A 156 8.90 21.65 9.48
N VAL A 157 7.62 21.99 9.44
CA VAL A 157 6.57 21.33 10.22
C VAL A 157 6.15 20.00 9.58
N PHE A 158 6.04 19.95 8.26
CA PHE A 158 5.62 18.73 7.55
C PHE A 158 6.70 17.66 7.43
N ARG A 159 7.96 18.02 7.65
CA ARG A 159 9.10 17.11 7.51
C ARG A 159 9.01 15.84 8.38
N PRO A 160 8.74 15.92 9.69
CA PRO A 160 8.65 14.72 10.55
C PRO A 160 7.33 13.95 10.35
N ILE A 161 6.27 14.62 9.85
CA ILE A 161 4.95 14.03 9.73
C ILE A 161 4.84 13.17 8.46
N LEU A 162 5.48 13.59 7.36
CA LEU A 162 5.36 12.94 6.06
C LEU A 162 5.70 11.43 6.07
N PRO A 163 6.77 10.96 6.74
CA PRO A 163 7.08 9.54 6.82
C PRO A 163 6.06 8.73 7.63
N VAL A 164 5.38 9.36 8.59
CA VAL A 164 4.45 8.68 9.50
C VAL A 164 3.01 8.72 8.98
N LEU A 165 2.73 9.65 8.05
CA LEU A 165 1.39 9.86 7.51
C LEU A 165 0.68 8.58 7.03
N PRO A 166 1.34 7.65 6.31
CA PRO A 166 0.70 6.42 5.85
C PRO A 166 0.33 5.46 6.98
N LEU A 167 0.95 5.58 8.16
CA LEU A 167 0.66 4.72 9.31
C LEU A 167 -0.56 5.21 10.11
N ILE A 168 -0.92 6.49 10.00
CA ILE A 168 -2.02 7.09 10.79
C ILE A 168 -3.33 6.32 10.58
N PRO A 169 -3.79 6.03 9.36
CA PRO A 169 -5.03 5.28 9.16
C PRO A 169 -4.96 3.86 9.73
N LEU A 170 -3.82 3.19 9.65
CA LEU A 170 -3.64 1.85 10.22
C LEU A 170 -3.70 1.88 11.75
N LEU A 171 -3.11 2.90 12.37
CA LEU A 171 -3.21 3.10 13.83
C LEU A 171 -4.65 3.41 14.25
N ILE A 172 -5.36 4.24 13.49
CA ILE A 172 -6.78 4.52 13.73
C ILE A 172 -7.58 3.23 13.56
N ALA A 173 -7.36 2.45 12.51
CA ALA A 173 -8.01 1.16 12.29
C ALA A 173 -7.80 0.22 13.49
N GLY A 174 -6.56 0.07 13.97
CA GLY A 174 -6.26 -0.73 15.14
C GLY A 174 -6.96 -0.23 16.41
N ALA A 175 -6.88 1.07 16.66
CA ALA A 175 -7.51 1.69 17.84
C ALA A 175 -9.05 1.55 17.81
N THR A 176 -9.68 1.73 16.65
CA THR A 176 -11.13 1.57 16.50
C THR A 176 -11.56 0.12 16.70
N GLN A 177 -10.77 -0.85 16.21
CA GLN A 177 -11.06 -2.27 16.44
C GLN A 177 -10.93 -2.65 17.93
N MET A 178 -9.90 -2.15 18.60
CA MET A 178 -9.76 -2.36 20.06
C MET A 178 -10.93 -1.72 20.81
N TYR A 179 -11.31 -0.48 20.47
CA TYR A 179 -12.46 0.18 21.07
C TYR A 179 -13.75 -0.63 20.90
N LEU A 180 -14.03 -1.14 19.69
CA LEU A 180 -15.21 -1.96 19.42
C LEU A 180 -15.15 -3.29 20.19
N ALA A 181 -14.02 -3.95 20.28
CA ALA A 181 -13.85 -5.19 21.02
C ALA A 181 -14.20 -5.01 22.52
N PHE A 182 -13.88 -3.85 23.11
CA PHE A 182 -14.25 -3.52 24.49
C PHE A 182 -15.70 -3.11 24.69
N ARG A 183 -16.24 -2.33 23.74
CA ARG A 183 -17.58 -1.73 23.86
C ARG A 183 -18.69 -2.60 23.29
N ARG A 184 -18.37 -3.43 22.33
CA ARG A 184 -19.30 -4.28 21.60
C ARG A 184 -18.70 -5.69 21.41
N PRO A 185 -18.50 -6.45 22.50
CA PRO A 185 -17.93 -7.79 22.45
C PRO A 185 -18.83 -8.78 21.69
N ASP A 186 -20.10 -8.40 21.42
CA ASP A 186 -21.03 -9.13 20.57
C ASP A 186 -20.69 -9.07 19.08
N LEU A 187 -19.80 -8.16 18.67
CA LEU A 187 -19.40 -8.01 17.28
C LEU A 187 -18.12 -8.82 17.01
N PRO A 188 -18.09 -9.65 15.96
CA PRO A 188 -16.86 -10.27 15.52
C PRO A 188 -15.89 -9.18 14.99
N TRP A 189 -14.62 -9.44 15.14
CA TRP A 189 -13.57 -8.59 14.55
C TRP A 189 -13.70 -8.58 13.03
N VAL A 190 -13.55 -7.38 12.42
CA VAL A 190 -13.61 -7.21 10.98
C VAL A 190 -14.87 -7.86 10.38
N THR A 191 -16.03 -7.28 10.65
CA THR A 191 -17.32 -7.81 10.19
C THR A 191 -17.99 -6.88 9.16
N PRO A 192 -18.56 -7.41 8.06
CA PRO A 192 -19.39 -6.62 7.16
C PRO A 192 -20.71 -6.16 7.80
N LEU A 193 -21.09 -6.72 8.95
CA LEU A 193 -22.33 -6.39 9.65
C LEU A 193 -22.29 -5.06 10.40
N TRP A 194 -21.18 -4.33 10.40
CA TRP A 194 -21.07 -3.05 11.12
C TRP A 194 -22.12 -2.05 10.71
N ARG A 195 -22.43 -1.96 9.41
CA ARG A 195 -23.50 -1.07 8.92
C ARG A 195 -24.86 -1.42 9.52
N THR A 196 -25.25 -2.68 9.51
CA THR A 196 -26.54 -3.16 10.02
C THR A 196 -26.64 -3.05 11.54
N ARG A 197 -25.52 -3.02 12.25
CA ARG A 197 -25.42 -2.83 13.70
C ARG A 197 -25.31 -1.36 14.13
N GLY A 198 -25.50 -0.41 13.19
CA GLY A 198 -25.47 1.01 13.48
C GLY A 198 -24.09 1.58 13.85
N ILE A 199 -23.01 0.87 13.51
CA ILE A 199 -21.63 1.34 13.75
C ILE A 199 -21.31 2.44 12.75
N SER A 200 -20.68 3.53 13.22
CA SER A 200 -20.22 4.61 12.35
C SER A 200 -19.15 4.11 11.37
N PRO A 201 -19.14 4.58 10.10
CA PRO A 201 -18.09 4.26 9.14
C PRO A 201 -16.68 4.57 9.66
N PHE A 202 -16.53 5.64 10.46
CA PHE A 202 -15.25 6.03 11.06
C PHE A 202 -14.70 5.02 12.08
N LEU A 203 -15.52 4.09 12.55
CA LEU A 203 -15.10 2.98 13.41
C LEU A 203 -14.86 1.68 12.61
N SER A 204 -15.16 1.69 11.30
CA SER A 204 -14.98 0.54 10.44
C SER A 204 -13.53 0.38 10.01
N PHE A 205 -13.04 -0.85 10.05
CA PHE A 205 -11.71 -1.19 9.51
C PHE A 205 -11.64 -0.94 7.99
N GLY A 206 -12.72 -1.26 7.25
CA GLY A 206 -12.77 -1.10 5.79
C GLY A 206 -12.45 0.32 5.34
N LEU A 207 -13.05 1.35 5.94
CA LEU A 207 -12.76 2.74 5.61
C LEU A 207 -11.25 3.05 5.73
N TRP A 208 -10.64 2.69 6.84
CA TRP A 208 -9.25 3.03 7.12
C TRP A 208 -8.26 2.22 6.29
N GLU A 209 -8.62 1.01 5.90
CA GLU A 209 -7.85 0.20 4.95
C GLU A 209 -7.76 0.88 3.59
N TRP A 210 -8.89 1.38 3.05
CA TRP A 210 -8.90 2.14 1.80
C TRP A 210 -8.14 3.46 1.88
N VAL A 211 -8.29 4.19 2.98
CA VAL A 211 -7.52 5.43 3.21
C VAL A 211 -6.02 5.13 3.27
N SER A 212 -5.62 4.03 3.91
CA SER A 212 -4.21 3.58 3.94
C SER A 212 -3.68 3.31 2.54
N CYS A 213 -4.43 2.58 1.71
CA CYS A 213 -4.03 2.29 0.32
C CYS A 213 -3.89 3.56 -0.51
N ALA A 214 -4.79 4.54 -0.34
CA ALA A 214 -4.69 5.83 -1.02
C ALA A 214 -3.42 6.59 -0.61
N LEU A 215 -3.13 6.66 0.69
CA LEU A 215 -1.92 7.32 1.19
C LEU A 215 -0.64 6.61 0.76
N PHE A 216 -0.60 5.28 0.78
CA PHE A 216 0.54 4.53 0.23
C PHE A 216 0.74 4.82 -1.26
N SER A 217 -0.33 4.90 -2.04
CA SER A 217 -0.25 5.24 -3.46
C SER A 217 0.36 6.64 -3.67
N VAL A 218 -0.05 7.64 -2.90
CA VAL A 218 0.51 8.99 -2.93
C VAL A 218 2.00 8.99 -2.56
N CYS A 219 2.37 8.25 -1.50
CA CYS A 219 3.77 8.14 -1.09
C CYS A 219 4.63 7.43 -2.15
N LEU A 220 4.15 6.34 -2.75
CA LEU A 220 4.85 5.63 -3.82
C LEU A 220 5.02 6.50 -5.06
N LEU A 221 4.01 7.29 -5.44
CA LEU A 221 4.12 8.28 -6.52
C LEU A 221 5.17 9.35 -6.19
N THR A 222 5.22 9.83 -4.97
CA THR A 222 6.21 10.82 -4.52
C THR A 222 7.63 10.27 -4.63
N LEU A 223 7.85 9.02 -4.17
CA LEU A 223 9.13 8.35 -4.26
C LEU A 223 9.53 8.07 -5.72
N TRP A 224 8.57 7.70 -6.56
CA TRP A 224 8.80 7.50 -7.98
C TRP A 224 9.23 8.78 -8.70
N ILE A 225 8.52 9.91 -8.49
CA ILE A 225 8.87 11.20 -9.07
C ILE A 225 10.28 11.63 -8.64
N ASP A 226 10.63 11.44 -7.37
CA ASP A 226 11.97 11.75 -6.87
C ASP A 226 13.05 10.85 -7.50
N SER A 227 12.73 9.57 -7.72
CA SER A 227 13.64 8.63 -8.38
C SER A 227 13.94 9.01 -9.83
N LEU A 228 12.95 9.55 -10.57
CA LEU A 228 13.13 10.07 -11.93
C LEU A 228 14.06 11.29 -11.94
N ALA A 229 13.81 12.27 -11.06
CA ALA A 229 14.64 13.46 -10.93
C ALA A 229 16.09 13.14 -10.53
N SER A 230 16.32 12.02 -9.87
CA SER A 230 17.66 11.53 -9.51
C SER A 230 18.35 10.83 -10.67
N ALA A 231 17.60 10.11 -11.50
CA ALA A 231 18.13 9.40 -12.67
C ALA A 231 18.65 10.35 -13.76
N ASP A 232 18.03 11.52 -13.93
CA ASP A 232 18.47 12.55 -14.90
C ASP A 232 19.80 13.21 -14.47
N ARG A 233 20.27 12.96 -13.24
CA ARG A 233 21.55 13.46 -12.71
C ARG A 233 22.68 12.43 -12.78
N CYS A 234 22.38 11.19 -13.13
CA CYS A 234 23.35 10.11 -13.38
C CYS A 234 23.69 9.99 -14.87
#